data_4e914645d5e417225a8ab3e1a1d9724b
#
_entry.id   4e914645d5e417225a8ab3e1a1d9724b
#
_cell.length_a   1.000
_cell.length_b   1.000
_cell.length_c   1.000
_cell.angle_alpha   90.00
_cell.angle_beta   90.00
_cell.angle_gamma   90.00
#
_symmetry.space_group_name_H-M   'P 1'
#
loop_
_entity.id
_entity.type
_entity.pdbx_description
1 polymer ?
#
loop_
_entity_poly.entity_id
_entity_poly.type
_entity_poly.pdbx_seq_one_letter_code
_entity_poly.pdbx_strand_id
1 'polypeptide(L)'
;EAARHLAGNSAAANALSEEIQNETLSTGVDKVPVGTGYGYFVGGNDPGDRSIVQRVDYANDTATAAEKGPLQNGGASTAAAGNTSYGYVAGGNRPSTSTIISRIDYNSDTSVAPNRSTLSQGRVTLAGVGNNDYAYFGGGEPGPSQSSKVDRLDYSNDTSVTLVRSNLATARQTLAAVGNENYGYFGGGDAGPAKTTIDRLDYSNDSATTVAKGSLATAMYNLAATGNGNFAYWGGSTTPLSTVNRTDYSSDTTTAAAKGPLTVARDKLAATGNTSYGYFGGGSPGTMSTIDRVDFSNDTPTAVAKGPLVAARSYLSAVSPRE
;
A
#
# COMPACT_ATOMS: atom_id res chain seq x y z
N GLU A 1 -22.53 53.24 31.55
CA GLU A 1 -22.77 52.65 30.24
C GLU A 1 -21.48 51.98 29.69
N ALA A 2 -20.33 52.59 29.78
CA ALA A 2 -19.04 51.98 29.31
C ALA A 2 -18.67 50.68 30.04
N ALA A 3 -18.96 50.56 31.33
CA ALA A 3 -18.70 49.37 32.12
C ALA A 3 -19.62 48.18 31.72
N ARG A 4 -20.85 48.47 31.31
CA ARG A 4 -21.76 47.44 30.79
C ARG A 4 -21.39 46.96 29.41
N HIS A 5 -20.82 47.86 28.58
CA HIS A 5 -20.36 47.48 27.24
C HIS A 5 -19.09 46.63 27.28
N LEU A 6 -18.16 46.91 28.21
CA LEU A 6 -16.98 46.09 28.46
C LEU A 6 -17.33 44.72 29.05
N ALA A 7 -18.33 44.64 29.95
CA ALA A 7 -18.78 43.36 30.49
C ALA A 7 -19.50 42.50 29.44
N GLY A 8 -20.29 43.11 28.53
CA GLY A 8 -20.90 42.41 27.39
C GLY A 8 -19.87 41.85 26.41
N ASN A 9 -18.85 42.61 26.11
CA ASN A 9 -17.77 42.17 25.23
C ASN A 9 -16.91 41.05 25.84
N SER A 10 -16.67 41.08 27.15
CA SER A 10 -15.94 40.02 27.83
C SER A 10 -16.73 38.72 27.91
N ALA A 11 -18.07 38.80 28.14
CA ALA A 11 -18.95 37.64 28.15
C ALA A 11 -19.07 37.00 26.75
N ALA A 12 -19.16 37.81 25.69
CA ALA A 12 -19.18 37.33 24.31
C ALA A 12 -17.83 36.71 23.89
N ALA A 13 -16.70 37.32 24.32
CA ALA A 13 -15.40 36.77 24.10
C ALA A 13 -15.15 35.44 24.84
N ASN A 14 -15.67 35.34 26.08
CA ASN A 14 -15.61 34.11 26.85
C ASN A 14 -16.50 33.01 26.23
N ALA A 15 -17.71 33.34 25.80
CA ALA A 15 -18.61 32.40 25.11
C ALA A 15 -18.00 31.91 23.80
N LEU A 16 -17.41 32.79 23.01
CA LEU A 16 -16.68 32.43 21.78
C LEU A 16 -15.45 31.57 22.06
N SER A 17 -14.72 31.83 23.15
CA SER A 17 -13.60 31.02 23.60
C SER A 17 -14.04 29.63 24.07
N GLU A 18 -15.18 29.56 24.80
CA GLU A 18 -15.77 28.27 25.21
C GLU A 18 -16.33 27.50 24.01
N GLU A 19 -16.93 28.17 23.03
CA GLU A 19 -17.40 27.56 21.78
C GLU A 19 -16.24 27.02 20.94
N ILE A 20 -15.16 27.79 20.79
CA ILE A 20 -13.92 27.34 20.14
C ILE A 20 -13.29 26.18 20.91
N GLN A 21 -13.22 26.23 22.23
CA GLN A 21 -12.71 25.11 23.04
C GLN A 21 -13.63 23.88 22.95
N ASN A 22 -14.94 24.06 22.93
CA ASN A 22 -15.90 22.97 22.79
C ASN A 22 -15.93 22.42 21.35
N GLU A 23 -15.76 23.24 20.32
CA GLU A 23 -15.53 22.76 18.96
C GLU A 23 -14.18 22.02 18.86
N THR A 24 -13.12 22.51 19.48
CA THR A 24 -11.84 21.81 19.54
C THR A 24 -11.91 20.52 20.36
N LEU A 25 -12.76 20.48 21.40
CA LEU A 25 -13.02 19.28 22.21
C LEU A 25 -14.08 18.37 21.60
N SER A 26 -15.04 18.87 20.83
CA SER A 26 -16.10 18.07 20.18
C SER A 26 -15.74 17.64 18.75
N THR A 27 -14.92 18.41 18.05
CA THR A 27 -14.32 18.00 16.76
C THR A 27 -13.07 17.14 16.93
N GLY A 28 -12.77 16.78 18.17
CA GLY A 28 -11.60 15.97 18.52
C GLY A 28 -10.38 16.86 18.63
N VAL A 29 -9.61 16.66 19.73
CA VAL A 29 -8.18 16.51 19.59
C VAL A 29 -7.88 16.47 18.11
N ASP A 30 -7.00 17.37 17.61
CA ASP A 30 -6.48 17.26 16.23
C ASP A 30 -6.68 15.84 15.76
N LYS A 31 -7.64 15.62 14.87
CA LYS A 31 -7.69 14.37 14.16
C LYS A 31 -6.46 14.42 13.24
N VAL A 32 -5.28 14.20 13.84
CA VAL A 32 -4.23 13.46 13.12
C VAL A 32 -5.01 12.32 12.51
N PRO A 33 -5.17 12.26 11.18
CA PRO A 33 -5.98 11.23 10.56
C PRO A 33 -5.55 9.93 11.22
N VAL A 34 -6.47 9.33 12.00
CA VAL A 34 -6.14 8.13 12.78
C VAL A 34 -5.72 7.14 11.72
N GLY A 35 -4.42 6.97 11.56
CA GLY A 35 -3.91 6.10 10.53
C GLY A 35 -2.65 6.55 9.79
N THR A 36 -2.38 7.83 9.59
CA THR A 36 -1.19 8.28 8.82
C THR A 36 0.13 7.87 9.48
N GLY A 37 0.14 7.64 10.80
CA GLY A 37 1.28 7.13 11.56
C GLY A 37 1.51 5.62 11.48
N TYR A 38 0.77 4.86 10.67
CA TYR A 38 0.79 3.40 10.71
C TYR A 38 0.88 2.77 9.33
N GLY A 39 1.55 1.59 9.26
CA GLY A 39 1.54 0.68 8.13
C GLY A 39 1.00 -0.69 8.51
N TYR A 40 0.28 -1.34 7.61
CA TYR A 40 -0.35 -2.64 7.84
C TYR A 40 0.23 -3.67 6.88
N PHE A 41 0.75 -4.77 7.44
CA PHE A 41 1.17 -5.96 6.70
C PHE A 41 0.11 -7.04 6.86
N VAL A 42 -0.39 -7.58 5.74
CA VAL A 42 -1.66 -8.30 5.71
C VAL A 42 -1.52 -9.63 5.00
N GLY A 43 -2.15 -10.66 5.56
CA GLY A 43 -2.20 -11.99 4.96
C GLY A 43 -0.82 -12.63 4.87
N GLY A 44 -0.60 -13.39 3.80
CA GLY A 44 0.65 -14.10 3.54
C GLY A 44 0.59 -15.57 3.89
N ASN A 45 1.72 -16.24 3.70
CA ASN A 45 1.89 -17.69 3.86
C ASN A 45 2.94 -17.99 4.93
N ASP A 46 2.57 -18.82 5.95
CA ASP A 46 3.42 -19.37 7.01
C ASP A 46 2.67 -20.41 7.87
N PRO A 47 2.94 -21.67 7.82
CA PRO A 47 2.52 -22.51 6.71
C PRO A 47 1.01 -22.39 6.49
N GLY A 48 0.59 -22.07 5.28
CA GLY A 48 -0.81 -21.85 4.88
C GLY A 48 -1.22 -20.39 4.83
N ASP A 49 -2.36 -20.13 4.22
CA ASP A 49 -2.90 -18.80 4.01
C ASP A 49 -3.38 -18.20 5.34
N ARG A 50 -2.93 -16.99 5.65
CA ARG A 50 -3.21 -16.31 6.92
C ARG A 50 -4.21 -15.18 6.77
N SER A 51 -5.05 -15.01 7.80
CA SER A 51 -5.92 -13.84 7.94
C SER A 51 -5.28 -12.70 8.72
N ILE A 52 -4.06 -12.85 9.21
CA ILE A 52 -3.36 -11.93 10.11
C ILE A 52 -3.19 -10.55 9.48
N VAL A 53 -3.48 -9.52 10.27
CA VAL A 53 -3.17 -8.12 10.01
C VAL A 53 -2.22 -7.64 11.11
N GLN A 54 -1.08 -7.08 10.73
CA GLN A 54 -0.07 -6.59 11.68
C GLN A 54 0.26 -5.13 11.38
N ARG A 55 0.19 -4.29 12.40
CA ARG A 55 0.39 -2.84 12.31
C ARG A 55 1.76 -2.43 12.83
N VAL A 56 2.51 -1.72 12.01
CA VAL A 56 3.74 -1.02 12.39
C VAL A 56 3.39 0.41 12.78
N ASP A 57 3.87 0.87 13.91
CA ASP A 57 3.81 2.26 14.34
C ASP A 57 5.06 2.98 13.83
N TYR A 58 4.89 3.93 12.91
CA TYR A 58 6.01 4.67 12.34
C TYR A 58 6.72 5.59 13.33
N ALA A 59 6.01 6.03 14.39
CA ALA A 59 6.61 6.82 15.47
C ALA A 59 7.42 5.95 16.43
N ASN A 60 7.15 4.64 16.48
CA ASN A 60 7.85 3.67 17.31
C ASN A 60 8.22 2.41 16.51
N ASP A 61 8.91 2.60 15.39
CA ASP A 61 9.22 1.57 14.41
C ASP A 61 10.29 0.53 14.86
N THR A 62 10.81 0.68 16.06
CA THR A 62 11.68 -0.32 16.69
C THR A 62 10.92 -1.38 17.48
N ALA A 63 9.66 -1.14 17.78
CA ALA A 63 8.80 -2.11 18.43
C ALA A 63 8.36 -3.21 17.45
N THR A 64 8.11 -4.41 17.95
CA THR A 64 7.46 -5.49 17.18
C THR A 64 6.09 -5.02 16.72
N ALA A 65 5.74 -5.30 15.47
CA ALA A 65 4.44 -4.95 14.89
C ALA A 65 3.28 -5.52 15.72
N ALA A 66 2.23 -4.73 15.94
CA ALA A 66 1.09 -5.15 16.74
C ALA A 66 0.07 -5.93 15.89
N GLU A 67 -0.39 -7.08 16.38
CA GLU A 67 -1.47 -7.82 15.74
C GLU A 67 -2.81 -7.08 15.89
N LYS A 68 -3.60 -7.04 14.81
CA LYS A 68 -4.88 -6.34 14.67
C LYS A 68 -5.99 -7.29 14.27
N GLY A 69 -7.20 -6.76 14.07
CA GLY A 69 -8.35 -7.55 13.66
C GLY A 69 -8.07 -8.27 12.34
N PRO A 70 -8.33 -9.59 12.25
CA PRO A 70 -7.97 -10.38 11.09
C PRO A 70 -8.86 -10.07 9.87
N LEU A 71 -8.40 -10.45 8.68
CA LEU A 71 -9.28 -10.55 7.52
C LEU A 71 -10.36 -11.60 7.79
N GLN A 72 -11.58 -11.37 7.34
CA GLN A 72 -12.65 -12.37 7.40
C GLN A 72 -12.27 -13.68 6.67
N ASN A 73 -11.53 -13.56 5.57
CA ASN A 73 -10.96 -14.70 4.84
C ASN A 73 -9.45 -14.51 4.69
N GLY A 74 -8.67 -15.43 5.21
CA GLY A 74 -7.23 -15.46 5.04
C GLY A 74 -6.82 -15.52 3.56
N GLY A 75 -5.64 -15.03 3.23
CA GLY A 75 -5.13 -15.10 1.86
C GLY A 75 -3.66 -14.78 1.76
N ALA A 76 -3.02 -15.39 0.76
CA ALA A 76 -1.66 -15.08 0.32
C ALA A 76 -1.67 -14.58 -1.13
N SER A 77 -0.60 -13.95 -1.58
CA SER A 77 -0.50 -13.41 -2.95
C SER A 77 -1.62 -12.42 -3.29
N THR A 78 -2.10 -11.68 -2.29
CA THR A 78 -3.08 -10.60 -2.39
C THR A 78 -2.43 -9.30 -2.83
N ALA A 79 -3.23 -8.35 -3.30
CA ALA A 79 -2.84 -6.96 -3.48
C ALA A 79 -3.54 -6.06 -2.47
N ALA A 80 -2.96 -4.90 -2.16
CA ALA A 80 -3.62 -3.94 -1.30
C ALA A 80 -3.48 -2.51 -1.84
N ALA A 81 -4.51 -1.70 -1.60
CA ALA A 81 -4.56 -0.27 -1.87
C ALA A 81 -5.55 0.37 -0.89
N GLY A 82 -5.46 1.67 -0.68
CA GLY A 82 -6.37 2.32 0.27
C GLY A 82 -6.40 3.84 0.14
N ASN A 83 -7.24 4.44 0.95
CA ASN A 83 -7.35 5.88 1.12
C ASN A 83 -6.99 6.30 2.57
N THR A 84 -7.37 7.48 2.98
CA THR A 84 -7.13 7.99 4.34
C THR A 84 -7.83 7.20 5.45
N SER A 85 -8.94 6.50 5.14
CA SER A 85 -9.82 5.86 6.13
C SER A 85 -9.78 4.33 6.10
N TYR A 86 -9.54 3.75 4.92
CA TYR A 86 -9.69 2.31 4.68
C TYR A 86 -8.55 1.73 3.86
N GLY A 87 -8.14 0.50 4.22
CA GLY A 87 -7.29 -0.36 3.41
C GLY A 87 -8.13 -1.49 2.78
N TYR A 88 -7.91 -1.75 1.50
CA TYR A 88 -8.59 -2.80 0.74
C TYR A 88 -7.60 -3.86 0.31
N VAL A 89 -7.92 -5.12 0.59
CA VAL A 89 -7.09 -6.30 0.31
C VAL A 89 -7.83 -7.19 -0.68
N ALA A 90 -7.30 -7.29 -1.88
CA ALA A 90 -7.99 -7.87 -3.03
C ALA A 90 -7.35 -9.16 -3.56
N GLY A 91 -8.17 -10.08 -4.05
CA GLY A 91 -7.74 -11.29 -4.74
C GLY A 91 -6.97 -12.26 -3.85
N GLY A 92 -5.95 -12.87 -4.43
CA GLY A 92 -5.08 -13.81 -3.75
C GLY A 92 -5.60 -15.25 -3.72
N ASN A 93 -4.87 -16.11 -3.05
CA ASN A 93 -5.23 -17.49 -2.78
C ASN A 93 -5.99 -17.57 -1.44
N ARG A 94 -7.27 -18.10 -1.42
CA ARG A 94 -8.18 -18.10 -0.26
C ARG A 94 -9.17 -19.28 -0.24
N PRO A 95 -8.89 -20.52 -0.13
CA PRO A 95 -7.73 -21.34 -0.52
C PRO A 95 -7.59 -21.59 -2.04
N SER A 96 -8.40 -20.97 -2.87
CA SER A 96 -8.30 -20.94 -4.32
C SER A 96 -8.22 -19.51 -4.81
N THR A 97 -7.94 -19.32 -6.10
CA THR A 97 -7.93 -17.99 -6.74
C THR A 97 -9.23 -17.25 -6.45
N SER A 98 -9.12 -16.07 -5.81
CA SER A 98 -10.25 -15.37 -5.21
C SER A 98 -10.57 -14.06 -5.94
N THR A 99 -11.86 -13.70 -5.94
CA THR A 99 -12.34 -12.35 -6.33
C THR A 99 -12.48 -11.42 -5.12
N ILE A 100 -12.46 -11.92 -3.89
CA ILE A 100 -12.81 -11.19 -2.67
C ILE A 100 -11.95 -9.93 -2.50
N ILE A 101 -12.62 -8.83 -2.10
CA ILE A 101 -11.98 -7.62 -1.59
C ILE A 101 -12.46 -7.41 -0.15
N SER A 102 -11.53 -7.48 0.81
CA SER A 102 -11.78 -7.22 2.23
C SER A 102 -11.39 -5.78 2.56
N ARG A 103 -12.07 -5.14 3.53
CA ARG A 103 -11.80 -3.77 3.96
C ARG A 103 -11.34 -3.69 5.42
N ILE A 104 -10.17 -3.12 5.65
CA ILE A 104 -9.65 -2.75 6.97
C ILE A 104 -10.13 -1.32 7.26
N ASP A 105 -10.78 -1.12 8.39
CA ASP A 105 -11.12 0.22 8.89
C ASP A 105 -10.00 0.67 9.82
N TYR A 106 -9.29 1.73 9.45
CA TYR A 106 -8.16 2.21 10.25
C TYR A 106 -8.57 2.82 11.58
N ASN A 107 -9.81 3.31 11.70
CA ASN A 107 -10.36 3.81 12.96
C ASN A 107 -10.83 2.68 13.91
N SER A 108 -10.99 1.46 13.37
CA SER A 108 -11.45 0.28 14.12
C SER A 108 -10.63 -0.96 13.72
N ASP A 109 -9.31 -0.83 13.72
CA ASP A 109 -8.38 -1.85 13.21
C ASP A 109 -8.27 -3.11 14.07
N THR A 110 -8.98 -3.17 15.18
CA THR A 110 -9.12 -4.38 16.03
C THR A 110 -10.31 -5.24 15.63
N SER A 111 -11.20 -4.74 14.80
CA SER A 111 -12.36 -5.48 14.29
C SER A 111 -11.95 -6.37 13.11
N VAL A 112 -12.70 -7.47 12.91
CA VAL A 112 -12.54 -8.32 11.72
C VAL A 112 -12.77 -7.46 10.46
N ALA A 113 -11.85 -7.51 9.50
CA ALA A 113 -11.97 -6.83 8.23
C ALA A 113 -12.97 -7.57 7.32
N PRO A 114 -14.19 -7.01 7.09
CA PRO A 114 -15.24 -7.70 6.34
C PRO A 114 -14.93 -7.72 4.83
N ASN A 115 -15.51 -8.70 4.15
CA ASN A 115 -15.59 -8.68 2.70
C ASN A 115 -16.58 -7.61 2.24
N ARG A 116 -16.17 -6.76 1.32
CA ARG A 116 -16.99 -5.62 0.85
C ARG A 116 -17.36 -5.74 -0.62
N SER A 117 -16.41 -6.10 -1.46
CA SER A 117 -16.55 -6.10 -2.90
C SER A 117 -15.86 -7.32 -3.52
N THR A 118 -15.88 -7.40 -4.84
CA THR A 118 -15.16 -8.43 -5.60
C THR A 118 -14.49 -7.84 -6.84
N LEU A 119 -13.34 -8.42 -7.21
CA LEU A 119 -12.73 -8.21 -8.52
C LEU A 119 -13.65 -8.72 -9.63
N SER A 120 -13.52 -8.18 -10.83
CA SER A 120 -14.20 -8.69 -12.03
C SER A 120 -13.84 -10.14 -12.36
N GLN A 121 -12.64 -10.56 -11.92
CA GLN A 121 -12.12 -11.92 -12.08
C GLN A 121 -11.15 -12.24 -10.95
N GLY A 122 -11.24 -13.45 -10.38
CA GLY A 122 -10.29 -13.91 -9.36
C GLY A 122 -8.87 -13.97 -9.91
N ARG A 123 -7.90 -13.45 -9.15
CA ARG A 123 -6.47 -13.41 -9.52
C ARG A 123 -5.58 -13.49 -8.29
N VAL A 124 -4.43 -14.14 -8.45
CA VAL A 124 -3.34 -14.15 -7.49
C VAL A 124 -2.19 -13.27 -8.00
N THR A 125 -1.27 -12.88 -7.12
CA THR A 125 -0.02 -12.16 -7.49
C THR A 125 -0.23 -10.89 -8.33
N LEU A 126 -1.36 -10.23 -8.13
CA LEU A 126 -1.70 -8.93 -8.70
C LEU A 126 -1.07 -7.81 -7.85
N ALA A 127 -1.09 -6.58 -8.36
CA ALA A 127 -0.61 -5.41 -7.64
C ALA A 127 -1.74 -4.39 -7.43
N GLY A 128 -1.67 -3.62 -6.32
CA GLY A 128 -2.65 -2.61 -5.96
C GLY A 128 -2.03 -1.23 -5.80
N VAL A 129 -2.73 -0.21 -6.30
CA VAL A 129 -2.38 1.20 -6.17
C VAL A 129 -3.66 2.02 -6.22
N GLY A 130 -3.65 3.26 -5.81
CA GLY A 130 -4.83 4.12 -5.93
C GLY A 130 -4.56 5.57 -5.58
N ASN A 131 -5.63 6.35 -5.52
CA ASN A 131 -5.68 7.71 -4.98
C ASN A 131 -6.71 7.77 -3.84
N ASN A 132 -7.25 8.93 -3.52
CA ASN A 132 -8.24 9.07 -2.45
C ASN A 132 -9.65 8.60 -2.85
N ASP A 133 -9.94 8.46 -4.14
CA ASP A 133 -11.26 8.10 -4.67
C ASP A 133 -11.36 6.65 -5.10
N TYR A 134 -10.26 6.07 -5.63
CA TYR A 134 -10.25 4.78 -6.29
C TYR A 134 -9.04 3.92 -5.93
N ALA A 135 -9.28 2.61 -5.77
CA ALA A 135 -8.21 1.60 -5.86
C ALA A 135 -8.19 0.98 -7.27
N TYR A 136 -7.00 0.64 -7.72
CA TYR A 136 -6.74 -0.06 -8.97
C TYR A 136 -5.94 -1.33 -8.69
N PHE A 137 -6.44 -2.47 -9.19
CA PHE A 137 -5.83 -3.78 -9.02
C PHE A 137 -5.44 -4.32 -10.40
N GLY A 138 -4.14 -4.37 -10.69
CA GLY A 138 -3.60 -4.65 -12.02
C GLY A 138 -2.81 -5.95 -12.10
N GLY A 139 -2.86 -6.59 -13.28
CA GLY A 139 -2.11 -7.81 -13.56
C GLY A 139 -2.59 -9.03 -12.80
N GLY A 140 -1.65 -9.93 -12.51
CA GLY A 140 -1.90 -11.16 -11.77
C GLY A 140 -2.24 -12.36 -12.65
N GLU A 141 -2.58 -13.47 -12.02
CA GLU A 141 -2.86 -14.75 -12.66
C GLU A 141 -4.25 -15.26 -12.25
N PRO A 142 -5.21 -15.35 -13.19
CA PRO A 142 -6.53 -15.92 -12.94
C PRO A 142 -6.58 -17.45 -13.11
N GLY A 143 -5.54 -18.08 -13.63
CA GLY A 143 -5.45 -19.49 -13.98
C GLY A 143 -4.17 -19.76 -14.78
N PRO A 144 -4.22 -20.49 -15.90
CA PRO A 144 -2.98 -20.87 -16.60
C PRO A 144 -2.29 -19.72 -17.37
N SER A 145 -2.89 -18.53 -17.42
CA SER A 145 -2.36 -17.38 -18.17
C SER A 145 -2.36 -16.14 -17.32
N GLN A 146 -1.38 -15.26 -17.54
CA GLN A 146 -1.31 -13.96 -16.87
C GLN A 146 -2.40 -13.00 -17.42
N SER A 147 -2.75 -12.02 -16.60
CA SER A 147 -3.76 -10.99 -16.92
C SER A 147 -3.10 -9.62 -17.16
N SER A 148 -3.66 -8.88 -18.11
CA SER A 148 -3.36 -7.44 -18.26
C SER A 148 -4.41 -6.55 -17.58
N LYS A 149 -5.55 -7.10 -17.15
CA LYS A 149 -6.67 -6.31 -16.62
C LYS A 149 -6.27 -5.45 -15.44
N VAL A 150 -6.79 -4.22 -15.42
CA VAL A 150 -6.76 -3.31 -14.28
C VAL A 150 -8.21 -3.05 -13.86
N ASP A 151 -8.57 -3.59 -12.70
CA ASP A 151 -9.89 -3.37 -12.07
C ASP A 151 -9.85 -2.12 -11.21
N ARG A 152 -10.90 -1.30 -11.26
CA ARG A 152 -11.11 -0.14 -10.39
C ARG A 152 -12.19 -0.41 -9.37
N LEU A 153 -11.88 -0.19 -8.09
CA LEU A 153 -12.83 -0.11 -6.98
C LEU A 153 -13.12 1.36 -6.70
N ASP A 154 -14.39 1.72 -6.65
CA ASP A 154 -14.86 3.05 -6.20
C ASP A 154 -15.05 3.02 -4.68
N TYR A 155 -14.32 3.84 -3.94
CA TYR A 155 -14.40 3.87 -2.48
C TYR A 155 -15.74 4.43 -1.98
N SER A 156 -16.42 5.27 -2.77
CA SER A 156 -17.74 5.79 -2.44
C SER A 156 -18.83 4.72 -2.54
N ASN A 157 -18.57 3.64 -3.29
CA ASN A 157 -19.46 2.51 -3.48
C ASN A 157 -18.71 1.17 -3.41
N ASP A 158 -18.06 0.92 -2.27
CA ASP A 158 -17.18 -0.21 -2.04
C ASP A 158 -17.89 -1.57 -1.87
N THR A 159 -19.18 -1.62 -2.08
CA THR A 159 -19.98 -2.86 -2.11
C THR A 159 -20.28 -3.38 -3.52
N SER A 160 -20.03 -2.57 -4.53
CA SER A 160 -20.21 -2.97 -5.93
C SER A 160 -19.01 -3.75 -6.45
N VAL A 161 -19.26 -4.65 -7.41
CA VAL A 161 -18.18 -5.35 -8.15
C VAL A 161 -17.30 -4.31 -8.86
N THR A 162 -15.99 -4.53 -8.84
CA THR A 162 -15.04 -3.66 -9.56
C THR A 162 -15.30 -3.64 -11.07
N LEU A 163 -14.93 -2.54 -11.71
CA LEU A 163 -15.00 -2.38 -13.14
C LEU A 163 -13.60 -2.51 -13.76
N VAL A 164 -13.47 -3.32 -14.80
CA VAL A 164 -12.26 -3.28 -15.65
C VAL A 164 -12.22 -1.93 -16.34
N ARG A 165 -11.24 -1.10 -16.03
CA ARG A 165 -11.09 0.25 -16.59
C ARG A 165 -9.96 0.32 -17.59
N SER A 166 -8.85 -0.37 -17.34
CA SER A 166 -7.65 -0.30 -18.15
C SER A 166 -7.03 -1.69 -18.33
N ASN A 167 -5.96 -1.73 -19.10
CA ASN A 167 -5.09 -2.88 -19.23
C ASN A 167 -3.63 -2.45 -19.13
N LEU A 168 -2.79 -3.29 -18.53
CA LEU A 168 -1.34 -3.18 -18.65
C LEU A 168 -0.93 -3.37 -20.12
N ALA A 169 0.16 -2.74 -20.53
CA ALA A 169 0.70 -2.90 -21.88
C ALA A 169 1.06 -4.38 -22.19
N THR A 170 1.44 -5.14 -21.17
CA THR A 170 1.72 -6.57 -21.26
C THR A 170 1.11 -7.30 -20.07
N ALA A 171 0.40 -8.41 -20.32
CA ALA A 171 -0.10 -9.30 -19.27
C ALA A 171 1.06 -9.85 -18.46
N ARG A 172 1.00 -9.74 -17.12
CA ARG A 172 2.03 -10.23 -16.20
C ARG A 172 1.54 -10.37 -14.77
N GLN A 173 2.26 -11.15 -14.00
CA GLN A 173 2.02 -11.46 -12.60
C GLN A 173 3.23 -11.07 -11.71
N THR A 174 3.11 -11.20 -10.40
CA THR A 174 4.21 -10.98 -9.44
C THR A 174 4.89 -9.61 -9.56
N LEU A 175 4.13 -8.63 -10.06
CA LEU A 175 4.52 -7.23 -10.20
C LEU A 175 4.22 -6.49 -8.89
N ALA A 176 4.78 -5.29 -8.75
CA ALA A 176 4.43 -4.36 -7.69
C ALA A 176 3.78 -3.09 -8.26
N ALA A 177 3.09 -2.34 -7.40
CA ALA A 177 2.55 -1.05 -7.79
C ALA A 177 2.71 -0.01 -6.68
N VAL A 178 2.88 1.24 -7.09
CA VAL A 178 3.05 2.42 -6.24
C VAL A 178 2.64 3.65 -7.05
N GLY A 179 2.29 4.74 -6.42
CA GLY A 179 1.90 5.93 -7.17
C GLY A 179 1.78 7.18 -6.32
N ASN A 180 1.36 8.26 -6.96
CA ASN A 180 1.02 9.53 -6.33
C ASN A 180 -0.49 9.84 -6.55
N GLU A 181 -0.90 11.08 -6.38
CA GLU A 181 -2.30 11.49 -6.53
C GLU A 181 -2.81 11.40 -7.98
N ASN A 182 -1.92 11.50 -8.98
CA ASN A 182 -2.30 11.59 -10.38
C ASN A 182 -2.09 10.28 -11.14
N TYR A 183 -1.10 9.48 -10.73
CA TYR A 183 -0.64 8.32 -11.50
C TYR A 183 -0.37 7.09 -10.62
N GLY A 184 -0.76 5.93 -11.13
CA GLY A 184 -0.32 4.63 -10.66
C GLY A 184 0.76 4.05 -11.56
N TYR A 185 1.79 3.44 -10.96
CA TYR A 185 2.90 2.80 -11.67
C TYR A 185 2.92 1.31 -11.32
N PHE A 186 2.89 0.46 -12.33
CA PHE A 186 3.00 -0.98 -12.21
C PHE A 186 4.37 -1.41 -12.74
N GLY A 187 5.24 -1.92 -11.87
CA GLY A 187 6.63 -2.21 -12.21
C GLY A 187 7.02 -3.66 -12.08
N GLY A 188 7.95 -4.09 -12.93
CA GLY A 188 8.48 -5.44 -12.92
C GLY A 188 7.44 -6.50 -13.27
N GLY A 189 7.58 -7.65 -12.63
CA GLY A 189 6.71 -8.80 -12.83
C GLY A 189 7.25 -9.83 -13.80
N ASP A 190 6.51 -10.92 -13.96
CA ASP A 190 6.82 -12.03 -14.85
C ASP A 190 5.76 -12.10 -15.97
N ALA A 191 6.21 -12.20 -17.21
CA ALA A 191 5.41 -12.41 -18.41
C ALA A 191 6.00 -13.53 -19.31
N GLY A 192 6.54 -14.55 -18.65
CA GLY A 192 7.39 -15.57 -19.25
C GLY A 192 8.85 -15.34 -18.84
N PRO A 193 9.59 -14.31 -19.26
CA PRO A 193 10.73 -13.77 -18.52
C PRO A 193 10.33 -12.62 -17.59
N ALA A 194 11.14 -12.42 -16.54
CA ALA A 194 11.07 -11.24 -15.68
C ALA A 194 11.18 -9.94 -16.48
N LYS A 195 10.51 -8.89 -16.03
CA LYS A 195 10.40 -7.61 -16.73
C LYS A 195 11.13 -6.47 -16.00
N THR A 196 11.66 -5.54 -16.78
CA THR A 196 12.10 -4.22 -16.31
C THR A 196 11.02 -3.16 -16.47
N THR A 197 9.96 -3.44 -17.23
CA THR A 197 8.93 -2.47 -17.64
C THR A 197 8.24 -1.85 -16.43
N ILE A 198 8.04 -0.54 -16.48
CA ILE A 198 7.13 0.21 -15.60
C ILE A 198 6.04 0.79 -16.49
N ASP A 199 4.78 0.42 -16.22
CA ASP A 199 3.59 0.96 -16.89
C ASP A 199 2.94 2.02 -16.02
N ARG A 200 2.59 3.17 -16.58
CA ARG A 200 1.87 4.25 -15.90
C ARG A 200 0.40 4.24 -16.26
N LEU A 201 -0.45 4.22 -15.25
CA LEU A 201 -1.89 4.48 -15.32
C LEU A 201 -2.15 5.95 -14.99
N ASP A 202 -2.86 6.65 -15.85
CA ASP A 202 -3.35 8.00 -15.60
C ASP A 202 -4.74 7.92 -14.96
N TYR A 203 -4.89 8.37 -13.72
CA TYR A 203 -6.17 8.30 -13.00
C TYR A 203 -7.24 9.23 -13.62
N SER A 204 -6.82 10.31 -14.29
CA SER A 204 -7.74 11.21 -14.98
C SER A 204 -8.29 10.61 -16.29
N ASN A 205 -7.60 9.61 -16.84
CA ASN A 205 -7.99 8.89 -18.06
C ASN A 205 -7.79 7.37 -17.88
N ASP A 206 -8.42 6.80 -16.88
CA ASP A 206 -8.27 5.41 -16.47
C ASP A 206 -8.90 4.38 -17.42
N SER A 207 -9.53 4.83 -18.50
CA SER A 207 -10.06 3.96 -19.55
C SER A 207 -9.06 3.65 -20.65
N ALA A 208 -7.95 4.37 -20.73
CA ALA A 208 -6.87 4.10 -21.65
C ALA A 208 -5.97 2.95 -21.15
N THR A 209 -5.36 2.21 -22.07
CA THR A 209 -4.28 1.26 -21.74
C THR A 209 -3.13 2.02 -21.10
N THR A 210 -2.49 1.40 -20.10
CA THR A 210 -1.33 1.99 -19.44
C THR A 210 -0.20 2.26 -20.43
N VAL A 211 0.60 3.28 -20.16
CA VAL A 211 1.70 3.71 -21.03
C VAL A 211 3.03 3.27 -20.39
N ALA A 212 3.83 2.52 -21.16
CA ALA A 212 5.18 2.18 -20.72
C ALA A 212 6.03 3.45 -20.53
N LYS A 213 6.73 3.52 -19.41
CA LYS A 213 7.62 4.59 -19.00
C LYS A 213 9.07 4.12 -18.91
N GLY A 214 9.89 4.73 -18.05
CA GLY A 214 11.23 4.25 -17.75
C GLY A 214 11.21 2.82 -17.21
N SER A 215 12.35 2.17 -17.21
CA SER A 215 12.51 0.80 -16.76
C SER A 215 13.15 0.70 -15.38
N LEU A 216 12.96 -0.41 -14.68
CA LEU A 216 13.81 -0.81 -13.58
C LEU A 216 15.25 -1.03 -14.11
N ALA A 217 16.26 -0.83 -13.26
CA ALA A 217 17.66 -1.05 -13.63
C ALA A 217 17.95 -2.54 -13.97
N THR A 218 17.22 -3.45 -13.33
CA THR A 218 17.26 -4.89 -13.57
C THR A 218 15.86 -5.47 -13.64
N ALA A 219 15.71 -6.60 -14.34
CA ALA A 219 14.43 -7.31 -14.36
C ALA A 219 14.12 -7.90 -12.98
N MET A 220 12.93 -7.60 -12.44
CA MET A 220 12.52 -7.98 -11.08
C MET A 220 11.10 -8.54 -11.09
N TYR A 221 10.84 -9.58 -10.28
CA TYR A 221 9.52 -10.13 -10.02
C TYR A 221 9.43 -10.67 -8.59
N ASN A 222 8.25 -10.81 -8.02
CA ASN A 222 8.03 -11.01 -6.59
C ASN A 222 8.63 -9.88 -5.74
N LEU A 223 8.66 -8.68 -6.29
CA LEU A 223 9.17 -7.47 -5.66
C LEU A 223 8.06 -6.76 -4.89
N ALA A 224 8.42 -5.81 -4.06
CA ALA A 224 7.50 -4.86 -3.42
C ALA A 224 7.82 -3.43 -3.82
N ALA A 225 6.85 -2.54 -3.66
CA ALA A 225 7.04 -1.12 -3.92
C ALA A 225 6.38 -0.24 -2.86
N THR A 226 7.03 0.88 -2.57
CA THR A 226 6.53 1.96 -1.72
C THR A 226 7.10 3.28 -2.22
N GLY A 227 6.65 4.41 -1.69
CA GLY A 227 7.15 5.70 -2.14
C GLY A 227 6.41 6.85 -1.47
N ASN A 228 6.68 8.04 -1.99
CA ASN A 228 6.01 9.28 -1.59
C ASN A 228 5.47 10.03 -2.82
N GLY A 229 5.11 11.31 -2.70
CA GLY A 229 4.59 12.11 -3.81
C GLY A 229 5.57 12.31 -4.98
N ASN A 230 6.89 12.12 -4.77
CA ASN A 230 7.93 12.39 -5.75
C ASN A 230 8.61 11.14 -6.31
N PHE A 231 8.71 10.07 -5.53
CA PHE A 231 9.53 8.90 -5.83
C PHE A 231 8.80 7.58 -5.57
N ALA A 232 9.06 6.61 -6.44
CA ALA A 232 8.77 5.20 -6.22
C ALA A 232 10.06 4.43 -5.88
N TYR A 233 9.97 3.52 -4.92
CA TYR A 233 11.05 2.60 -4.53
C TYR A 233 10.60 1.16 -4.73
N TRP A 234 11.38 0.39 -5.48
CA TRP A 234 11.12 -0.98 -5.89
C TRP A 234 12.19 -1.88 -5.28
N GLY A 235 11.82 -2.82 -4.42
CA GLY A 235 12.79 -3.62 -3.67
C GLY A 235 12.52 -5.10 -3.64
N GLY A 236 13.60 -5.88 -3.54
CA GLY A 236 13.57 -7.34 -3.54
C GLY A 236 13.28 -7.95 -4.91
N SER A 237 13.61 -9.19 -5.11
CA SER A 237 13.26 -9.97 -6.32
C SER A 237 13.58 -11.45 -6.13
N THR A 238 12.96 -12.32 -6.93
CA THR A 238 13.37 -13.74 -7.07
C THR A 238 14.78 -13.82 -7.67
N THR A 239 15.54 -14.84 -7.38
CA THR A 239 16.99 -14.86 -7.27
C THR A 239 17.39 -13.84 -6.22
N PRO A 240 17.19 -14.14 -4.94
CA PRO A 240 16.99 -13.13 -3.91
C PRO A 240 17.90 -11.93 -4.07
N LEU A 241 17.32 -10.73 -4.27
CA LEU A 241 18.05 -9.48 -4.42
C LEU A 241 17.76 -8.55 -3.24
N SER A 242 18.79 -7.86 -2.76
CA SER A 242 18.65 -6.76 -1.81
C SER A 242 18.48 -5.40 -2.49
N THR A 243 18.67 -5.33 -3.81
CA THR A 243 18.63 -4.08 -4.59
C THR A 243 17.30 -3.34 -4.40
N VAL A 244 17.40 -2.03 -4.19
CA VAL A 244 16.29 -1.09 -4.25
C VAL A 244 16.52 -0.14 -5.42
N ASN A 245 15.55 0.02 -6.30
CA ASN A 245 15.56 0.95 -7.41
C ASN A 245 14.64 2.14 -7.11
N ARG A 246 14.99 3.35 -7.50
CA ARG A 246 14.16 4.55 -7.37
C ARG A 246 13.77 5.11 -8.73
N THR A 247 12.47 5.28 -8.96
CA THR A 247 11.91 6.05 -10.08
C THR A 247 11.57 7.45 -9.58
N ASP A 248 11.99 8.48 -10.33
CA ASP A 248 11.59 9.87 -10.12
C ASP A 248 10.36 10.16 -10.97
N TYR A 249 9.25 10.55 -10.37
CA TYR A 249 8.01 10.82 -11.09
C TYR A 249 8.10 12.05 -12.01
N SER A 250 8.98 13.01 -11.69
CA SER A 250 9.23 14.18 -12.55
C SER A 250 9.99 13.81 -13.83
N SER A 251 10.65 12.67 -13.84
CA SER A 251 11.44 12.13 -14.96
C SER A 251 11.14 10.64 -15.19
N ASP A 252 9.86 10.29 -15.25
CA ASP A 252 9.38 8.89 -15.28
C ASP A 252 9.70 8.12 -16.58
N THR A 253 10.38 8.74 -17.52
CA THR A 253 10.89 8.09 -18.75
C THR A 253 12.32 7.59 -18.62
N THR A 254 13.02 7.93 -17.54
CA THR A 254 14.41 7.47 -17.30
C THR A 254 14.42 6.11 -16.61
N THR A 255 15.53 5.38 -16.77
CA THR A 255 15.74 4.14 -16.01
C THR A 255 15.87 4.45 -14.53
N ALA A 256 15.20 3.66 -13.70
CA ALA A 256 15.23 3.80 -12.24
C ALA A 256 16.68 3.67 -11.72
N ALA A 257 17.05 4.56 -10.82
CA ALA A 257 18.38 4.59 -10.23
C ALA A 257 18.50 3.56 -9.08
N ALA A 258 19.59 2.80 -9.05
CA ALA A 258 19.92 1.94 -7.93
C ALA A 258 20.19 2.77 -6.67
N LYS A 259 19.65 2.35 -5.52
CA LYS A 259 19.77 2.98 -4.21
C LYS A 259 20.31 2.00 -3.16
N GLY A 260 20.38 2.43 -1.91
CA GLY A 260 20.85 1.62 -0.81
C GLY A 260 20.06 0.31 -0.68
N PRO A 261 20.75 -0.84 -0.52
CA PRO A 261 20.09 -2.14 -0.54
C PRO A 261 19.29 -2.39 0.76
N LEU A 262 18.37 -3.35 0.71
CA LEU A 262 17.79 -3.98 1.90
C LEU A 262 18.89 -4.69 2.70
N THR A 263 18.69 -4.88 4.02
CA THR A 263 19.65 -5.58 4.90
C THR A 263 19.87 -7.04 4.49
N VAL A 264 18.84 -7.68 3.92
CA VAL A 264 18.86 -9.07 3.47
C VAL A 264 18.24 -9.18 2.07
N ALA A 265 18.89 -9.90 1.18
CA ALA A 265 18.35 -10.24 -0.14
C ALA A 265 17.13 -11.15 0.00
N ARG A 266 15.99 -10.74 -0.59
CA ARG A 266 14.72 -11.46 -0.47
C ARG A 266 13.72 -11.12 -1.57
N ASP A 267 12.73 -12.01 -1.71
CA ASP A 267 11.56 -11.85 -2.60
C ASP A 267 10.25 -12.07 -1.83
N LYS A 268 9.09 -11.94 -2.49
CA LYS A 268 7.75 -12.21 -1.91
C LYS A 268 7.46 -11.42 -0.65
N LEU A 269 8.04 -10.24 -0.55
CA LEU A 269 7.89 -9.27 0.51
C LEU A 269 6.75 -8.30 0.19
N ALA A 270 6.35 -7.49 1.15
CA ALA A 270 5.44 -6.37 0.94
C ALA A 270 6.09 -5.06 1.39
N ALA A 271 5.55 -3.94 0.92
CA ALA A 271 6.05 -2.64 1.36
C ALA A 271 4.91 -1.64 1.58
N THR A 272 5.12 -0.77 2.56
CA THR A 272 4.25 0.33 2.95
C THR A 272 5.11 1.50 3.40
N GLY A 273 4.54 2.66 3.70
CA GLY A 273 5.33 3.79 4.13
C GLY A 273 4.50 5.03 4.39
N ASN A 274 5.20 6.11 4.69
CA ASN A 274 4.69 7.46 4.80
C ASN A 274 5.48 8.40 3.88
N THR A 275 5.30 9.70 3.99
CA THR A 275 6.03 10.70 3.16
C THR A 275 7.55 10.68 3.35
N SER A 276 8.06 10.17 4.49
CA SER A 276 9.48 10.20 4.85
C SER A 276 10.20 8.86 4.71
N TYR A 277 9.48 7.75 4.93
CA TYR A 277 10.08 6.41 5.04
C TYR A 277 9.29 5.34 4.30
N GLY A 278 10.02 4.41 3.67
CA GLY A 278 9.49 3.16 3.14
C GLY A 278 9.88 1.97 4.02
N TYR A 279 8.95 1.06 4.26
CA TYR A 279 9.13 -0.14 5.07
C TYR A 279 8.88 -1.37 4.21
N PHE A 280 9.91 -2.20 4.08
CA PHE A 280 9.86 -3.47 3.36
C PHE A 280 9.83 -4.61 4.37
N GLY A 281 8.78 -5.41 4.38
CA GLY A 281 8.56 -6.41 5.42
C GLY A 281 8.27 -7.81 4.91
N GLY A 282 8.69 -8.82 5.70
CA GLY A 282 8.51 -10.22 5.38
C GLY A 282 9.38 -10.70 4.22
N GLY A 283 8.96 -11.80 3.58
CA GLY A 283 9.60 -12.33 2.39
C GLY A 283 10.21 -13.71 2.54
N SER A 284 11.02 -14.10 1.56
CA SER A 284 11.72 -15.38 1.38
C SER A 284 13.20 -15.10 1.03
N PRO A 285 14.19 -15.98 1.33
CA PRO A 285 14.07 -17.43 1.53
C PRO A 285 13.54 -17.84 2.90
N GLY A 286 12.79 -18.95 2.90
CA GLY A 286 11.96 -19.32 4.06
C GLY A 286 10.83 -18.29 4.26
N THR A 287 10.33 -18.15 5.48
CA THR A 287 9.47 -17.05 5.87
C THR A 287 10.24 -16.09 6.76
N MET A 288 10.08 -14.77 6.57
CA MET A 288 10.82 -13.74 7.29
C MET A 288 9.88 -12.83 8.08
N SER A 289 10.37 -12.37 9.26
CA SER A 289 9.71 -11.31 10.05
C SER A 289 10.41 -9.96 9.92
N THR A 290 11.57 -9.89 9.26
CA THR A 290 12.38 -8.68 9.11
C THR A 290 11.58 -7.57 8.43
N ILE A 291 11.68 -6.35 8.98
CA ILE A 291 11.22 -5.11 8.35
C ILE A 291 12.46 -4.21 8.18
N ASP A 292 12.71 -3.78 6.95
CA ASP A 292 13.75 -2.80 6.61
C ASP A 292 13.13 -1.45 6.33
N ARG A 293 13.71 -0.38 6.89
CA ARG A 293 13.31 1.01 6.63
C ARG A 293 14.30 1.69 5.68
N VAL A 294 13.78 2.24 4.60
CA VAL A 294 14.48 3.15 3.68
C VAL A 294 14.11 4.58 4.05
N ASP A 295 15.11 5.44 4.24
CA ASP A 295 14.94 6.88 4.45
C ASP A 295 14.92 7.58 3.09
N PHE A 296 13.81 8.20 2.71
CA PHE A 296 13.67 8.86 1.41
C PHE A 296 14.50 10.13 1.27
N SER A 297 14.91 10.74 2.40
CA SER A 297 15.81 11.91 2.40
C SER A 297 17.28 11.51 2.25
N ASN A 298 17.63 10.25 2.58
CA ASN A 298 18.97 9.69 2.49
C ASN A 298 18.92 8.24 2.04
N ASP A 299 18.61 8.00 0.78
CA ASP A 299 18.30 6.70 0.21
C ASP A 299 19.52 5.93 -0.36
N THR A 300 20.74 6.40 -0.10
CA THR A 300 21.97 5.74 -0.57
C THR A 300 22.58 4.73 0.40
N PRO A 301 22.45 4.87 1.74
CA PRO A 301 22.89 3.83 2.66
C PRO A 301 22.02 2.58 2.60
N THR A 302 22.57 1.47 3.10
CA THR A 302 21.77 0.25 3.36
C THR A 302 20.59 0.60 4.26
N ALA A 303 19.41 0.04 3.93
CA ALA A 303 18.20 0.17 4.75
C ALA A 303 18.46 -0.26 6.20
N VAL A 304 17.70 0.27 7.14
CA VAL A 304 17.87 -0.01 8.57
C VAL A 304 16.82 -1.01 9.03
N ALA A 305 17.27 -2.14 9.59
CA ALA A 305 16.34 -3.09 10.20
C ALA A 305 15.60 -2.46 11.38
N LYS A 306 14.29 -2.69 11.43
CA LYS A 306 13.36 -2.17 12.43
C LYS A 306 12.65 -3.29 13.18
N GLY A 307 11.68 -2.96 14.02
CA GLY A 307 10.92 -3.95 14.78
C GLY A 307 10.26 -4.97 13.86
N PRO A 308 10.36 -6.28 14.17
CA PRO A 308 9.91 -7.34 13.27
C PRO A 308 8.39 -7.46 13.22
N LEU A 309 7.90 -8.17 12.21
CA LEU A 309 6.55 -8.76 12.24
C LEU A 309 6.44 -9.77 13.40
N VAL A 310 5.26 -9.91 14.00
CA VAL A 310 5.00 -10.93 15.04
C VAL A 310 5.20 -12.35 14.48
N ALA A 311 4.75 -12.58 13.25
CA ALA A 311 4.91 -13.85 12.55
C ALA A 311 5.69 -13.66 11.25
N ALA A 312 6.69 -14.50 11.02
CA ALA A 312 7.45 -14.56 9.77
C ALA A 312 6.54 -15.01 8.63
N ARG A 313 6.53 -14.29 7.50
CA ARG A 313 5.61 -14.57 6.38
C ARG A 313 6.21 -14.17 5.03
N SER A 314 5.74 -14.84 3.98
CA SER A 314 5.97 -14.48 2.59
C SER A 314 4.63 -14.30 1.85
N TYR A 315 4.65 -13.76 0.64
CA TYR A 315 3.45 -13.50 -0.18
C TYR A 315 2.38 -12.64 0.52
N LEU A 316 2.78 -11.78 1.42
CA LEU A 316 1.91 -10.82 2.10
C LEU A 316 1.67 -9.59 1.20
N SER A 317 0.66 -8.81 1.53
CA SER A 317 0.46 -7.46 0.99
C SER A 317 0.62 -6.43 2.09
N ALA A 318 0.73 -5.16 1.72
CA ALA A 318 0.78 -4.08 2.71
C ALA A 318 0.05 -2.84 2.21
N VAL A 319 -0.44 -2.06 3.16
CA VAL A 319 -1.16 -0.81 2.91
C VAL A 319 -0.94 0.15 4.06
N SER A 320 -0.94 1.44 3.78
CA SER A 320 -1.00 2.52 4.76
C SER A 320 -2.12 3.49 4.41
N PRO A 321 -2.66 4.22 5.39
CA PRO A 321 -3.46 5.39 5.12
C PRO A 321 -2.67 6.36 4.22
N ARG A 322 -3.37 7.00 3.29
CA ARG A 322 -2.77 8.05 2.47
C ARG A 322 -2.64 9.33 3.28
N GLU A 323 -1.55 10.05 3.08
CA GLU A 323 -1.30 11.38 3.67
C GLU A 323 -1.76 12.49 2.74
#